data_3ed389a203732ecb139fa82ad346d026
#
_entry.id   3ed389a203732ecb139fa82ad346d026
#
_cell.length_a   1.000
_cell.length_b   1.000
_cell.length_c   1.000
_cell.angle_alpha   90.00
_cell.angle_beta   90.00
_cell.angle_gamma   90.00
#
_symmetry.space_group_name_H-M   'P 1'
#
loop_
_entity.id
_entity.type
_entity.pdbx_description
1 polymer ?
#
loop_
_entity_poly.entity_id
_entity_poly.type
_entity_poly.pdbx_seq_one_letter_code
_entity_poly.pdbx_strand_id
1 'polypeptide(L)'
;MRIFEIVKENVNLREAAELYGIDVNRYGKALCSFHNDRHPSLYVADDHYYCFACGEHGDVIDFVGRLFQLSPYDAARKLAADFHLSPDKPPS
;
A
#
# COMPACT_ATOMS: atom_id res chain seq x y z
N MET A 1 7.68 -13.93 12.81
CA MET A 1 6.77 -12.83 13.09
C MET A 1 5.73 -12.74 11.98
N ARG A 2 4.48 -12.65 12.35
CA ARG A 2 3.38 -12.76 11.39
C ARG A 2 2.81 -11.44 10.90
N ILE A 3 3.45 -10.32 11.25
CA ILE A 3 2.90 -9.00 10.93
C ILE A 3 2.73 -8.80 9.41
N PHE A 4 3.67 -9.28 8.60
CA PHE A 4 3.57 -9.15 7.16
C PHE A 4 2.37 -9.92 6.61
N GLU A 5 2.18 -11.15 7.07
CA GLU A 5 1.05 -11.97 6.64
C GLU A 5 -0.28 -11.36 7.06
N ILE A 6 -0.37 -10.92 8.31
CA ILE A 6 -1.59 -10.33 8.85
C ILE A 6 -1.97 -9.08 8.05
N VAL A 7 -1.00 -8.23 7.75
CA VAL A 7 -1.26 -7.02 6.96
C VAL A 7 -1.68 -7.39 5.54
N LYS A 8 -0.98 -8.30 4.89
CA LYS A 8 -1.30 -8.69 3.52
C LYS A 8 -2.68 -9.34 3.40
N GLU A 9 -3.08 -10.10 4.41
CA GLU A 9 -4.38 -10.78 4.41
C GLU A 9 -5.55 -9.86 4.75
N ASN A 10 -5.31 -8.79 5.49
CA ASN A 10 -6.37 -7.96 6.04
C ASN A 10 -6.42 -6.54 5.48
N VAL A 11 -5.43 -6.11 4.72
CA VAL A 11 -5.38 -4.76 4.16
C VAL A 11 -5.50 -4.83 2.66
N ASN A 12 -6.51 -4.15 2.13
CA ASN A 12 -6.70 -3.98 0.70
C ASN A 12 -5.87 -2.77 0.26
N LEU A 13 -5.03 -2.94 -0.76
CA LEU A 13 -4.14 -1.87 -1.21
C LEU A 13 -4.89 -0.65 -1.71
N ARG A 14 -6.02 -0.84 -2.41
CA ARG A 14 -6.83 0.30 -2.87
C ARG A 14 -7.37 1.10 -1.71
N GLU A 15 -7.83 0.43 -0.65
CA GLU A 15 -8.30 1.10 0.55
C GLU A 15 -7.16 1.84 1.25
N ALA A 16 -5.97 1.23 1.31
CA ALA A 16 -4.80 1.88 1.88
C ALA A 16 -4.42 3.13 1.09
N ALA A 17 -4.41 3.04 -0.24
CA ALA A 17 -4.11 4.18 -1.08
C ALA A 17 -5.09 5.34 -0.83
N GLU A 18 -6.38 5.03 -0.75
CA GLU A 18 -7.40 6.04 -0.47
C GLU A 18 -7.23 6.65 0.91
N LEU A 19 -6.92 5.81 1.92
CA LEU A 19 -6.69 6.29 3.29
C LEU A 19 -5.53 7.29 3.34
N TYR A 20 -4.49 7.06 2.55
CA TYR A 20 -3.32 7.92 2.52
C TYR A 20 -3.41 9.06 1.50
N GLY A 21 -4.59 9.30 0.96
CA GLY A 21 -4.85 10.47 0.13
C GLY A 21 -4.49 10.30 -1.35
N ILE A 22 -4.35 9.07 -1.82
CA ILE A 22 -4.08 8.80 -3.22
C ILE A 22 -5.41 8.56 -3.94
N ASP A 23 -5.68 9.39 -4.94
CA ASP A 23 -6.91 9.31 -5.74
C ASP A 23 -6.78 8.20 -6.77
N VAL A 24 -7.46 7.09 -6.55
CA VAL A 24 -7.53 5.98 -7.49
C VAL A 24 -8.85 6.07 -8.24
N ASN A 25 -8.79 6.17 -9.58
CA ASN A 25 -10.01 6.29 -10.37
C ASN A 25 -10.69 4.92 -10.51
N ARG A 26 -11.84 4.91 -11.20
CA ARG A 26 -12.63 3.67 -11.34
C ARG A 26 -11.91 2.58 -12.14
N TYR A 27 -10.87 2.95 -12.89
CA TYR A 27 -10.07 1.98 -13.65
C TYR A 27 -8.87 1.45 -12.85
N GLY A 28 -8.75 1.83 -11.56
CA GLY A 28 -7.63 1.43 -10.74
C GLY A 28 -6.36 2.22 -11.02
N LYS A 29 -6.48 3.39 -11.63
CA LYS A 29 -5.32 4.21 -12.00
C LYS A 29 -5.20 5.43 -11.11
N ALA A 30 -3.96 5.84 -10.86
CA ALA A 30 -3.66 7.02 -10.07
C ALA A 30 -2.38 7.67 -10.59
N LEU A 31 -2.14 8.91 -10.16
CA LEU A 31 -0.85 9.54 -10.39
C LEU A 31 0.19 8.82 -9.53
N CYS A 32 1.36 8.55 -10.11
CA CYS A 32 2.42 7.88 -9.39
C CYS A 32 3.02 8.83 -8.35
N SER A 33 3.03 8.39 -7.09
CA SER A 33 3.57 9.20 -5.99
C SER A 33 5.08 9.08 -5.85
N PHE A 34 5.71 8.23 -6.67
CA PHE A 34 7.14 7.93 -6.55
C PHE A 34 7.99 8.74 -7.53
N HIS A 35 7.35 9.46 -8.44
CA HIS A 35 8.01 10.39 -9.35
C HIS A 35 7.01 11.46 -9.75
N ASN A 36 7.50 12.50 -10.45
CA ASN A 36 6.65 13.60 -10.89
C ASN A 36 5.85 13.17 -12.12
N ASP A 37 4.59 12.81 -11.90
CA ASP A 37 3.74 12.23 -12.92
C ASP A 37 2.61 13.19 -13.30
N ARG A 38 2.33 13.30 -14.60
CA ARG A 38 1.26 14.16 -15.12
C ARG A 38 0.06 13.35 -15.62
N HIS A 39 0.24 12.05 -15.77
CA HIS A 39 -0.80 11.15 -16.28
C HIS A 39 -0.96 9.99 -15.32
N PRO A 40 -2.18 9.47 -15.17
CA PRO A 40 -2.40 8.30 -14.30
C PRO A 40 -1.69 7.07 -14.87
N SER A 41 -0.49 6.81 -14.41
CA SER A 41 0.32 5.67 -14.83
C SER A 41 0.48 4.61 -13.74
N LEU A 42 0.05 4.89 -12.51
CA LEU A 42 0.10 3.93 -11.41
C LEU A 42 -1.18 3.09 -11.41
N TYR A 43 -1.03 1.79 -11.57
CA TYR A 43 -2.13 0.86 -11.44
C TYR A 43 -2.16 0.33 -10.01
N VAL A 44 -3.32 0.44 -9.35
CA VAL A 44 -3.50 -0.02 -7.97
C VAL A 44 -4.57 -1.11 -7.97
N ALA A 45 -4.15 -2.33 -7.75
CA ALA A 45 -5.04 -3.47 -7.55
C ALA A 45 -5.29 -3.68 -6.06
N ASP A 46 -6.05 -4.71 -5.72
CA ASP A 46 -6.37 -4.99 -4.32
C ASP A 46 -5.15 -5.46 -3.53
N ASP A 47 -4.22 -6.15 -4.18
CA ASP A 47 -3.09 -6.80 -3.52
C ASP A 47 -1.71 -6.39 -4.06
N HIS A 48 -1.67 -5.56 -5.12
CA HIS A 48 -0.40 -5.12 -5.69
C HIS A 48 -0.57 -3.81 -6.45
N TYR A 49 0.55 -3.18 -6.77
CA TYR A 49 0.57 -1.98 -7.62
C TYR A 49 1.65 -2.12 -8.67
N TYR A 50 1.51 -1.35 -9.75
CA TYR A 50 2.51 -1.27 -10.80
C TYR A 50 2.44 0.10 -11.46
N CYS A 51 3.59 0.77 -11.56
CA CYS A 51 3.69 2.04 -12.29
C CYS A 51 4.23 1.78 -13.68
N PHE A 52 3.42 2.04 -14.69
CA PHE A 52 3.81 1.82 -16.08
C PHE A 52 4.86 2.83 -16.57
N ALA A 53 5.02 3.96 -15.89
CA ALA A 53 5.99 4.98 -16.26
C ALA A 53 7.39 4.68 -15.73
N CYS A 54 7.51 4.23 -14.48
CA CYS A 54 8.81 4.02 -13.86
C CYS A 54 9.12 2.56 -13.51
N GLY A 55 8.15 1.65 -13.67
CA GLY A 55 8.37 0.23 -13.41
C GLY A 55 8.31 -0.18 -11.94
N GLU A 56 8.01 0.74 -11.03
CA GLU A 56 7.86 0.40 -9.63
C GLU A 56 6.67 -0.51 -9.42
N HIS A 57 6.85 -1.53 -8.60
CA HIS A 57 5.78 -2.50 -8.33
C HIS A 57 6.00 -3.14 -6.96
N GLY A 58 4.97 -3.79 -6.44
CA GLY A 58 5.05 -4.48 -5.17
C GLY A 58 3.70 -4.70 -4.52
N ASP A 59 3.71 -5.08 -3.26
CA ASP A 59 2.50 -5.29 -2.46
C ASP A 59 2.18 -4.05 -1.63
N VAL A 60 1.20 -4.17 -0.72
CA VAL A 60 0.77 -3.06 0.12
C VAL A 60 1.90 -2.57 1.04
N ILE A 61 2.74 -3.48 1.51
CA ILE A 61 3.86 -3.12 2.39
C ILE A 61 4.91 -2.34 1.61
N ASP A 62 5.22 -2.79 0.39
CA ASP A 62 6.15 -2.07 -0.50
C ASP A 62 5.61 -0.68 -0.83
N PHE A 63 4.30 -0.59 -1.10
CA PHE A 63 3.66 0.67 -1.44
C PHE A 63 3.79 1.69 -0.30
N VAL A 64 3.45 1.29 0.91
CA VAL A 64 3.53 2.18 2.08
C VAL A 64 4.98 2.50 2.44
N GLY A 65 5.87 1.52 2.31
CA GLY A 65 7.29 1.75 2.53
C GLY A 65 7.86 2.79 1.59
N ARG A 66 7.49 2.76 0.33
CA ARG A 66 7.92 3.77 -0.66
C ARG A 66 7.26 5.13 -0.40
N LEU A 67 5.97 5.10 -0.10
CA LEU A 67 5.20 6.34 0.09
C LEU A 67 5.70 7.17 1.26
N PHE A 68 6.04 6.54 2.37
CA PHE A 68 6.46 7.20 3.59
C PHE A 68 7.94 7.02 3.92
N GLN A 69 8.70 6.39 3.02
CA GLN A 69 10.13 6.13 3.19
C GLN A 69 10.41 5.34 4.48
N LEU A 70 9.70 4.24 4.61
CA LEU A 70 9.81 3.36 5.77
C LEU A 70 10.43 2.01 5.35
N SER A 71 11.05 1.33 6.32
CA SER A 71 11.46 -0.05 6.11
C SER A 71 10.21 -0.93 5.97
N PRO A 72 10.33 -2.15 5.40
CA PRO A 72 9.18 -3.05 5.30
C PRO A 72 8.52 -3.32 6.65
N TYR A 73 9.29 -3.52 7.69
CA TYR A 73 8.75 -3.76 9.02
C TYR A 73 7.97 -2.56 9.55
N ASP A 74 8.54 -1.36 9.41
CA ASP A 74 7.88 -0.13 9.86
C ASP A 74 6.62 0.15 9.03
N ALA A 75 6.66 -0.14 7.73
CA ALA A 75 5.47 -0.01 6.88
C ALA A 75 4.36 -0.96 7.34
N ALA A 76 4.70 -2.20 7.65
CA ALA A 76 3.72 -3.16 8.15
C ALA A 76 3.13 -2.73 9.49
N ARG A 77 3.96 -2.20 10.38
CA ARG A 77 3.49 -1.69 11.68
C ARG A 77 2.55 -0.51 11.50
N LYS A 78 2.88 0.40 10.58
CA LYS A 78 2.01 1.54 10.29
C LYS A 78 0.66 1.08 9.76
N LEU A 79 0.65 0.14 8.85
CA LEU A 79 -0.59 -0.41 8.30
C LEU A 79 -1.41 -1.11 9.39
N ALA A 80 -0.77 -1.88 10.24
CA ALA A 80 -1.45 -2.54 11.34
C ALA A 80 -2.11 -1.53 12.28
N ALA A 81 -1.41 -0.44 12.59
CA ALA A 81 -1.95 0.62 13.44
C ALA A 81 -3.12 1.35 12.75
N ASP A 82 -2.95 1.72 11.49
CA ASP A 82 -3.95 2.50 10.76
C ASP A 82 -5.21 1.70 10.44
N PHE A 83 -5.09 0.37 10.30
CA PHE A 83 -6.22 -0.52 10.04
C PHE A 83 -6.67 -1.29 11.28
N HIS A 84 -6.16 -0.91 12.47
CA HIS A 84 -6.57 -1.49 13.75
C HIS A 84 -6.35 -2.99 13.84
N LEU A 85 -5.22 -3.45 13.30
CA LEU A 85 -4.83 -4.85 13.38
C LEU A 85 -3.95 -5.07 14.62
N SER A 86 -3.99 -6.28 15.18
CA SER A 86 -3.23 -6.62 16.38
C SER A 86 -2.32 -7.81 16.10
N PRO A 87 -1.17 -7.59 15.46
CA PRO A 87 -0.30 -8.70 15.05
C PRO A 87 0.33 -9.45 16.22
N ASP A 88 0.46 -8.81 17.37
CA ASP A 88 1.10 -9.41 18.55
C ASP A 88 0.10 -10.11 19.47
N LYS A 89 -1.18 -10.06 19.15
CA LYS A 89 -2.22 -10.69 19.97
C LYS A 89 -3.07 -11.59 19.09
N PRO A 90 -3.45 -12.77 19.56
CA PRO A 90 -4.38 -13.60 18.81
C PRO A 90 -5.72 -12.89 18.68
N PRO A 91 -6.43 -13.09 17.58
CA PRO A 91 -7.78 -12.53 17.44
C PRO A 91 -8.69 -13.15 18.51
N SER A 92 -9.42 -12.32 19.17
CA SER A 92 -10.36 -12.76 20.20
C SER A 92 -11.75 -12.97 19.63
#